data_c096f5c1c96d153a93736a3a14f98b51
#
_entry.id   c096f5c1c96d153a93736a3a14f98b51
#
_cell.length_a   1.000
_cell.length_b   1.000
_cell.length_c   1.000
_cell.angle_alpha   90.00
_cell.angle_beta   90.00
_cell.angle_gamma   90.00
#
_symmetry.space_group_name_H-M   'P 1'
#
loop_
_entity.id
_entity.type
_entity.pdbx_description
1 polymer ?
#
loop_
_entity_poly.entity_id
_entity_poly.type
_entity_poly.pdbx_seq_one_letter_code
_entity_poly.pdbx_strand_id
1 'polypeptide(L)'
;MAMYKVDPPVVPINQPTSTTCWYACLQMLFIWKKKDPSKIIPLMDQSPDLFPYYMLENGIAPSECKPTAKALGLGYAGDGDTYPDVLTNALKSHGPYWVAGMWKKNHSHVIVVTGCNPDLGTITYINPWCNFDLSESKADVDWLNARGDVWKQTLGSMMYWI
;
A
#
# COMPACT_ATOMS: atom_id res chain seq x y z
N MET A 1 -21.55 -10.84 7.73
CA MET A 1 -21.53 -9.43 7.35
C MET A 1 -20.99 -9.25 5.93
N ALA A 2 -21.46 -8.20 5.27
CA ALA A 2 -20.96 -7.87 3.94
C ALA A 2 -19.52 -7.33 3.99
N MET A 3 -18.86 -7.34 2.84
CA MET A 3 -17.57 -6.71 2.63
C MET A 3 -17.64 -5.22 2.99
N TYR A 4 -16.76 -4.77 3.87
CA TYR A 4 -16.54 -3.35 4.04
C TYR A 4 -15.60 -2.87 2.93
N LYS A 5 -15.95 -1.78 2.27
CA LYS A 5 -15.08 -1.09 1.31
C LYS A 5 -14.90 0.36 1.71
N VAL A 6 -13.70 0.88 1.51
CA VAL A 6 -13.43 2.29 1.81
C VAL A 6 -14.32 3.21 0.96
N ASP A 7 -14.73 4.33 1.55
CA ASP A 7 -15.60 5.30 0.90
C ASP A 7 -14.99 6.70 1.07
N PRO A 8 -14.80 7.45 -0.03
CA PRO A 8 -15.10 7.11 -1.42
C PRO A 8 -14.22 5.97 -1.95
N PRO A 9 -14.60 5.32 -3.09
CA PRO A 9 -13.77 4.31 -3.71
C PRO A 9 -12.41 4.88 -4.13
N VAL A 10 -11.38 4.04 -4.05
CA VAL A 10 -10.04 4.42 -4.54
C VAL A 10 -10.06 4.44 -6.07
N VAL A 11 -9.54 5.50 -6.66
CA VAL A 11 -9.37 5.60 -8.12
C VAL A 11 -8.08 4.85 -8.49
N PRO A 12 -8.17 3.76 -9.28
CA PRO A 12 -6.99 2.99 -9.64
C PRO A 12 -6.02 3.77 -10.52
N ILE A 13 -4.73 3.60 -10.27
CA ILE A 13 -3.66 4.21 -11.06
C ILE A 13 -2.71 3.11 -11.49
N ASN A 14 -2.44 3.02 -12.80
CA ASN A 14 -1.49 2.05 -13.33
C ASN A 14 -0.05 2.58 -13.20
N GLN A 15 0.86 1.72 -12.75
CA GLN A 15 2.27 2.08 -12.71
C GLN A 15 2.85 2.09 -14.13
N PRO A 16 3.62 3.14 -14.51
CA PRO A 16 4.18 3.20 -15.86
C PRO A 16 5.37 2.28 -16.08
N THR A 17 6.09 1.90 -15.01
CA THR A 17 7.29 1.05 -15.08
C THR A 17 7.25 -0.02 -14.01
N SER A 18 8.12 -1.04 -14.13
CA SER A 18 8.21 -2.15 -13.16
C SER A 18 8.69 -1.71 -11.77
N THR A 19 9.28 -0.53 -11.65
CA THR A 19 9.88 -0.03 -10.39
C THR A 19 9.03 1.01 -9.67
N THR A 20 7.86 1.38 -10.21
CA THR A 20 7.05 2.48 -9.69
C THR A 20 5.74 2.05 -9.04
N CYS A 21 5.61 0.78 -8.65
CA CYS A 21 4.42 0.31 -7.92
C CYS A 21 4.18 1.09 -6.63
N TRP A 22 5.23 1.34 -5.87
CA TRP A 22 5.17 2.08 -4.61
C TRP A 22 4.65 3.50 -4.80
N TYR A 23 5.07 4.14 -5.88
CA TYR A 23 4.69 5.52 -6.19
C TYR A 23 3.23 5.60 -6.68
N ALA A 24 2.83 4.71 -7.58
CA ALA A 24 1.44 4.64 -8.04
C ALA A 24 0.48 4.42 -6.87
N CYS A 25 0.83 3.54 -5.94
CA CYS A 25 0.01 3.28 -4.75
C CYS A 25 -0.04 4.48 -3.80
N LEU A 26 1.06 5.22 -3.63
CA LEU A 26 1.06 6.46 -2.86
C LEU A 26 0.18 7.53 -3.51
N GLN A 27 0.21 7.63 -4.83
CA GLN A 27 -0.67 8.54 -5.56
C GLN A 27 -2.15 8.20 -5.33
N MET A 28 -2.50 6.91 -5.31
CA MET A 28 -3.86 6.47 -4.99
C MET A 28 -4.29 6.91 -3.58
N LEU A 29 -3.41 6.78 -2.58
CA LEU A 29 -3.70 7.23 -1.23
C LEU A 29 -3.88 8.75 -1.15
N PHE A 30 -3.02 9.50 -1.82
CA PHE A 30 -3.10 10.97 -1.82
C PHE A 30 -4.39 11.45 -2.47
N ILE A 31 -4.73 10.95 -3.65
CA ILE A 31 -5.95 11.31 -4.36
C ILE A 31 -7.20 10.94 -3.53
N TRP A 32 -7.20 9.76 -2.90
CA TRP A 32 -8.31 9.35 -2.04
C TRP A 32 -8.54 10.34 -0.90
N LYS A 33 -7.47 10.87 -0.31
CA LYS A 33 -7.52 11.84 0.78
C LYS A 33 -7.73 13.28 0.29
N LYS A 34 -7.87 13.49 -1.01
CA LYS A 34 -7.97 14.82 -1.66
C LYS A 34 -6.72 15.66 -1.43
N LYS A 35 -5.56 15.02 -1.42
CA LYS A 35 -4.25 15.67 -1.36
C LYS A 35 -3.57 15.62 -2.72
N ASP A 36 -2.74 16.62 -2.99
CA ASP A 36 -2.05 16.75 -4.27
C ASP A 36 -0.94 15.72 -4.41
N PRO A 37 -1.04 14.75 -5.34
CA PRO A 37 -0.02 13.73 -5.52
C PRO A 37 1.32 14.29 -6.03
N SER A 38 1.35 15.48 -6.60
CA SER A 38 2.60 16.13 -7.01
C SER A 38 3.50 16.52 -5.83
N LYS A 39 2.99 16.47 -4.60
CA LYS A 39 3.75 16.75 -3.38
C LYS A 39 4.54 15.54 -2.89
N ILE A 40 4.29 14.34 -3.38
CA ILE A 40 4.92 13.12 -2.87
C ILE A 40 6.44 13.19 -3.02
N ILE A 41 6.94 13.34 -4.24
CA ILE A 41 8.38 13.36 -4.49
C ILE A 41 9.08 14.54 -3.80
N PRO A 42 8.59 15.80 -3.85
CA PRO A 42 9.21 16.90 -3.11
C PRO A 42 9.29 16.66 -1.60
N LEU A 43 8.25 16.08 -0.99
CA LEU A 43 8.28 15.78 0.45
C LEU A 43 9.30 14.70 0.78
N MET A 44 9.37 13.65 -0.03
CA MET A 44 10.37 12.58 0.14
C MET A 44 11.79 13.10 -0.05
N ASP A 45 12.00 14.02 -0.99
CA ASP A 45 13.31 14.58 -1.29
C ASP A 45 13.86 15.44 -0.14
N GLN A 46 13.01 15.90 0.76
CA GLN A 46 13.42 16.63 1.96
C GLN A 46 13.99 15.70 3.04
N SER A 47 13.75 14.40 2.95
CA SER A 47 14.26 13.44 3.93
C SER A 47 15.73 13.11 3.65
N PRO A 48 16.62 13.16 4.66
CA PRO A 48 18.02 12.76 4.47
C PRO A 48 18.19 11.25 4.23
N ASP A 49 17.16 10.47 4.53
CA ASP A 49 17.19 9.01 4.41
C ASP A 49 16.65 8.49 3.09
N LEU A 50 16.18 9.38 2.21
CA LEU A 50 15.52 8.99 0.97
C LEU A 50 16.15 9.67 -0.24
N PHE A 51 16.17 8.90 -1.34
CA PHE A 51 16.59 9.37 -2.66
C PHE A 51 15.47 9.04 -3.65
N PRO A 52 14.38 9.83 -3.70
CA PRO A 52 13.17 9.45 -4.42
C PRO A 52 13.38 9.28 -5.92
N TYR A 53 14.26 10.04 -6.54
CA TYR A 53 14.55 9.88 -7.98
C TYR A 53 15.26 8.55 -8.27
N TYR A 54 16.15 8.11 -7.37
CA TYR A 54 16.76 6.78 -7.46
C TYR A 54 15.71 5.69 -7.24
N MET A 55 14.78 5.90 -6.30
CA MET A 55 13.70 4.96 -6.02
C MET A 55 12.73 4.79 -7.20
N LEU A 56 12.49 5.86 -7.97
CA LEU A 56 11.67 5.75 -9.18
C LEU A 56 12.29 4.80 -10.19
N GLU A 57 13.61 4.76 -10.28
CA GLU A 57 14.33 3.89 -11.21
C GLU A 57 14.57 2.47 -10.67
N ASN A 58 14.65 2.30 -9.35
CA ASN A 58 15.10 1.06 -8.72
C ASN A 58 14.07 0.39 -7.81
N GLY A 59 12.94 1.06 -7.49
CA GLY A 59 11.93 0.57 -6.56
C GLY A 59 12.21 0.98 -5.13
N ILE A 60 11.29 0.61 -4.23
CA ILE A 60 11.41 0.88 -2.79
C ILE A 60 11.99 -0.35 -2.09
N ALA A 61 12.97 -0.11 -1.22
CA ALA A 61 13.51 -1.15 -0.34
C ALA A 61 12.77 -1.18 1.00
N PRO A 62 12.79 -2.30 1.73
CA PRO A 62 12.15 -2.37 3.06
C PRO A 62 12.61 -1.27 4.01
N SER A 63 13.90 -0.96 4.03
CA SER A 63 14.46 0.08 4.89
C SER A 63 13.97 1.50 4.57
N GLU A 64 13.40 1.70 3.37
CA GLU A 64 12.91 3.00 2.92
C GLU A 64 11.44 3.23 3.24
N CYS A 65 10.72 2.20 3.69
CA CYS A 65 9.28 2.30 3.94
C CYS A 65 8.96 3.26 5.10
N LYS A 66 9.56 3.05 6.26
CA LYS A 66 9.32 3.91 7.42
C LYS A 66 9.73 5.37 7.16
N PRO A 67 10.91 5.67 6.60
CA PRO A 67 11.26 7.03 6.23
C PRO A 67 10.27 7.66 5.25
N THR A 68 9.76 6.89 4.28
CA THR A 68 8.75 7.37 3.33
C THR A 68 7.46 7.76 4.05
N ALA A 69 6.95 6.89 4.92
CA ALA A 69 5.74 7.19 5.68
C ALA A 69 5.91 8.47 6.51
N LYS A 70 7.03 8.61 7.19
CA LYS A 70 7.33 9.81 8.00
C LYS A 70 7.40 11.07 7.14
N ALA A 71 8.05 11.01 5.99
CA ALA A 71 8.18 12.16 5.10
C ALA A 71 6.81 12.63 4.58
N LEU A 72 5.87 11.70 4.40
CA LEU A 72 4.55 11.99 3.83
C LEU A 72 3.46 12.21 4.89
N GLY A 73 3.78 12.09 6.17
CA GLY A 73 2.79 12.24 7.24
C GLY A 73 1.82 11.07 7.36
N LEU A 74 2.26 9.88 6.91
CA LEU A 74 1.48 8.66 7.00
C LEU A 74 1.81 7.88 8.27
N GLY A 75 0.84 7.12 8.78
CA GLY A 75 1.10 6.08 9.76
C GLY A 75 1.74 4.87 9.09
N TYR A 76 2.41 4.03 9.88
CA TYR A 76 3.07 2.84 9.37
C TYR A 76 2.98 1.68 10.35
N ALA A 77 2.88 0.47 9.80
CA ALA A 77 2.80 -0.78 10.51
C ALA A 77 3.43 -1.89 9.67
N GLY A 78 3.27 -3.15 10.08
CA GLY A 78 3.71 -4.29 9.26
C GLY A 78 4.71 -5.19 9.95
N ASP A 79 4.80 -5.14 11.28
CA ASP A 79 5.70 -5.98 12.07
C ASP A 79 5.10 -7.33 12.47
N GLY A 80 3.97 -7.70 11.89
CA GLY A 80 3.29 -8.97 12.17
C GLY A 80 2.13 -9.23 11.23
N ASP A 81 1.42 -10.34 11.47
CA ASP A 81 0.23 -10.68 10.72
C ASP A 81 -0.95 -9.77 11.08
N THR A 82 -1.81 -9.53 10.11
CA THR A 82 -3.11 -8.90 10.36
C THR A 82 -4.21 -9.97 10.39
N TYR A 83 -5.37 -9.59 10.89
CA TYR A 83 -6.54 -10.46 11.02
C TYR A 83 -7.76 -9.76 10.40
N PRO A 84 -8.79 -10.51 9.95
CA PRO A 84 -9.91 -9.93 9.23
C PRO A 84 -10.62 -8.79 9.98
N ASP A 85 -10.88 -8.96 11.27
CA ASP A 85 -11.54 -7.94 12.09
C ASP A 85 -10.62 -6.72 12.32
N VAL A 86 -9.35 -6.95 12.57
CA VAL A 86 -8.35 -5.88 12.76
C VAL A 86 -8.20 -5.06 11.47
N LEU A 87 -8.05 -5.73 10.34
CA LEU A 87 -7.92 -5.06 9.04
C LEU A 87 -9.19 -4.29 8.68
N THR A 88 -10.36 -4.87 8.91
CA THR A 88 -11.63 -4.19 8.65
C THR A 88 -11.75 -2.90 9.46
N ASN A 89 -11.44 -2.96 10.76
CA ASN A 89 -11.46 -1.79 11.63
C ASN A 89 -10.41 -0.75 11.23
N ALA A 90 -9.24 -1.19 10.80
CA ALA A 90 -8.20 -0.30 10.31
C ALA A 90 -8.64 0.46 9.05
N LEU A 91 -9.26 -0.23 8.10
CA LEU A 91 -9.80 0.40 6.89
C LEU A 91 -10.91 1.40 7.22
N LYS A 92 -11.76 1.09 8.19
CA LYS A 92 -12.81 2.02 8.65
C LYS A 92 -12.23 3.28 9.27
N SER A 93 -11.14 3.15 10.03
CA SER A 93 -10.54 4.26 10.77
C SER A 93 -9.63 5.12 9.90
N HIS A 94 -8.93 4.52 8.93
CA HIS A 94 -7.83 5.18 8.21
C HIS A 94 -8.01 5.26 6.70
N GLY A 95 -8.96 4.50 6.14
CA GLY A 95 -9.10 4.40 4.68
C GLY A 95 -8.18 3.34 4.08
N PRO A 96 -7.85 3.46 2.78
CA PRO A 96 -7.07 2.44 2.09
C PRO A 96 -5.65 2.30 2.65
N TYR A 97 -5.10 1.07 2.56
CA TYR A 97 -3.76 0.76 3.03
C TYR A 97 -2.82 0.49 1.86
N TRP A 98 -1.68 1.16 1.86
CA TRP A 98 -0.53 0.84 1.03
C TRP A 98 0.18 -0.36 1.65
N VAL A 99 0.34 -1.45 0.90
CA VAL A 99 0.91 -2.69 1.44
C VAL A 99 2.01 -3.22 0.52
N ALA A 100 3.21 -3.33 1.06
CA ALA A 100 4.35 -3.92 0.38
C ALA A 100 4.52 -5.39 0.79
N GLY A 101 5.02 -6.19 -0.14
CA GLY A 101 5.31 -7.59 0.11
C GLY A 101 5.97 -8.27 -1.08
N MET A 102 6.12 -9.59 -0.97
CA MET A 102 6.68 -10.44 -2.02
C MET A 102 5.53 -11.20 -2.69
N TRP A 103 5.06 -10.68 -3.83
CA TRP A 103 3.92 -11.27 -4.54
C TRP A 103 4.34 -12.40 -5.46
N LYS A 104 5.58 -12.38 -5.94
CA LYS A 104 6.20 -13.45 -6.71
C LYS A 104 7.57 -13.75 -6.11
N LYS A 105 8.09 -14.95 -6.38
CA LYS A 105 9.43 -15.34 -5.94
C LYS A 105 10.45 -14.30 -6.42
N ASN A 106 11.17 -13.70 -5.48
CA ASN A 106 12.21 -12.68 -5.72
C ASN A 106 11.68 -11.36 -6.31
N HIS A 107 10.36 -11.09 -6.26
CA HIS A 107 9.79 -9.83 -6.72
C HIS A 107 8.98 -9.18 -5.62
N SER A 108 9.50 -8.09 -5.08
CA SER A 108 8.74 -7.21 -4.21
C SER A 108 7.72 -6.42 -5.03
N HIS A 109 6.60 -6.08 -4.40
CA HIS A 109 5.53 -5.33 -5.05
C HIS A 109 4.71 -4.60 -4.01
N VAL A 110 3.96 -3.60 -4.44
CA VAL A 110 3.06 -2.82 -3.58
C VAL A 110 1.67 -2.82 -4.17
N ILE A 111 0.68 -2.99 -3.32
CA ILE A 111 -0.74 -2.91 -3.67
C ILE A 111 -1.46 -1.95 -2.74
N VAL A 112 -2.69 -1.58 -3.07
CA VAL A 112 -3.58 -0.84 -2.18
C VAL A 112 -4.74 -1.73 -1.76
N VAL A 113 -4.86 -2.00 -0.47
CA VAL A 113 -6.00 -2.75 0.09
C VAL A 113 -7.16 -1.77 0.28
N THR A 114 -8.33 -2.12 -0.25
CA THR A 114 -9.50 -1.25 -0.32
C THR A 114 -10.71 -1.79 0.43
N GLY A 115 -10.70 -3.04 0.82
CA GLY A 115 -11.84 -3.63 1.51
C GLY A 115 -11.50 -4.92 2.23
N CYS A 116 -12.35 -5.29 3.18
CA CYS A 116 -12.22 -6.54 3.93
C CYS A 116 -13.58 -7.01 4.41
N ASN A 117 -13.81 -8.32 4.31
CA ASN A 117 -14.98 -8.97 4.91
C ASN A 117 -14.51 -9.63 6.22
N PRO A 118 -14.98 -9.15 7.38
CA PRO A 118 -14.49 -9.65 8.66
C PRO A 118 -14.90 -11.10 8.96
N ASP A 119 -15.99 -11.56 8.37
CA ASP A 119 -16.50 -12.93 8.61
C ASP A 119 -15.84 -13.96 7.70
N LEU A 120 -15.64 -13.60 6.43
CA LEU A 120 -15.07 -14.52 5.43
C LEU A 120 -13.56 -14.43 5.32
N GLY A 121 -12.95 -13.36 5.86
CA GLY A 121 -11.52 -13.13 5.75
C GLY A 121 -11.05 -12.76 4.35
N THR A 122 -11.96 -12.31 3.48
CA THR A 122 -11.62 -11.88 2.12
C THR A 122 -11.29 -10.39 2.06
N ILE A 123 -10.42 -10.01 1.13
CA ILE A 123 -10.04 -8.63 0.89
C ILE A 123 -10.28 -8.23 -0.56
N THR A 124 -10.41 -6.94 -0.79
CA THR A 124 -10.29 -6.34 -2.12
C THR A 124 -9.04 -5.47 -2.16
N TYR A 125 -8.37 -5.45 -3.29
CA TYR A 125 -7.18 -4.66 -3.47
C TYR A 125 -7.02 -4.19 -4.91
N ILE A 126 -6.23 -3.13 -5.11
CA ILE A 126 -5.85 -2.65 -6.43
C ILE A 126 -4.38 -2.98 -6.64
N ASN A 127 -4.10 -3.70 -7.74
CA ASN A 127 -2.74 -3.96 -8.20
C ASN A 127 -2.38 -2.91 -9.25
N PRO A 128 -1.39 -2.03 -9.00
CA PRO A 128 -1.03 -0.99 -9.95
C PRO A 128 -0.39 -1.53 -11.23
N TRP A 129 0.13 -2.77 -11.20
CA TRP A 129 0.68 -3.44 -12.37
C TRP A 129 -0.42 -4.28 -13.04
N CYS A 130 -1.41 -3.60 -13.59
CA CYS A 130 -2.53 -4.25 -14.27
C CYS A 130 -2.71 -3.61 -15.65
N ASN A 131 -2.12 -4.20 -16.69
CA ASN A 131 -2.02 -3.58 -18.00
C ASN A 131 -3.37 -3.35 -18.70
N PHE A 132 -4.40 -4.09 -18.33
CA PHE A 132 -5.68 -4.08 -19.06
C PHE A 132 -6.90 -3.89 -18.18
N ASP A 133 -6.79 -4.15 -16.87
CA ASP A 133 -7.91 -4.09 -15.95
C ASP A 133 -7.46 -3.49 -14.62
N LEU A 134 -7.78 -2.21 -14.40
CA LEU A 134 -7.52 -1.48 -13.17
C LEU A 134 -8.63 -1.68 -12.14
N SER A 135 -9.48 -2.73 -12.30
CA SER A 135 -10.49 -3.04 -11.32
C SER A 135 -9.88 -3.63 -10.04
N GLU A 136 -10.70 -3.69 -8.98
CA GLU A 136 -10.31 -4.35 -7.75
C GLU A 136 -10.20 -5.86 -7.94
N SER A 137 -9.13 -6.43 -7.41
CA SER A 137 -8.92 -7.88 -7.30
C SER A 137 -9.37 -8.36 -5.93
N LYS A 138 -9.57 -9.67 -5.79
CA LYS A 138 -9.97 -10.32 -4.53
C LYS A 138 -8.92 -11.33 -4.10
N ALA A 139 -8.72 -11.43 -2.80
CA ALA A 139 -7.87 -12.42 -2.16
C ALA A 139 -8.37 -12.65 -0.74
N ASP A 140 -7.61 -13.32 0.10
CA ASP A 140 -7.92 -13.43 1.52
C ASP A 140 -6.80 -12.88 2.40
N VAL A 141 -7.08 -12.73 3.69
CA VAL A 141 -6.12 -12.20 4.64
C VAL A 141 -4.90 -13.11 4.79
N ASP A 142 -5.09 -14.43 4.71
CA ASP A 142 -3.98 -15.38 4.77
C ASP A 142 -3.02 -15.21 3.58
N TRP A 143 -3.57 -14.97 2.39
CA TRP A 143 -2.75 -14.66 1.21
C TRP A 143 -1.94 -13.38 1.43
N LEU A 144 -2.56 -12.34 2.00
CA LEU A 144 -1.88 -11.07 2.29
C LEU A 144 -0.74 -11.27 3.29
N ASN A 145 -0.99 -11.98 4.39
CA ASN A 145 0.01 -12.28 5.41
C ASN A 145 1.19 -13.07 4.85
N ALA A 146 0.92 -14.06 4.00
CA ALA A 146 1.97 -14.87 3.36
C ALA A 146 2.87 -14.02 2.45
N ARG A 147 2.35 -12.99 1.79
CA ARG A 147 3.13 -12.08 0.95
C ARG A 147 4.02 -11.15 1.77
N GLY A 148 3.61 -10.85 3.00
CA GLY A 148 4.34 -9.95 3.88
C GLY A 148 5.53 -10.56 4.61
N ASP A 149 5.76 -11.87 4.54
CA ASP A 149 6.71 -12.58 5.41
C ASP A 149 8.13 -11.98 5.42
N VAL A 150 8.64 -11.55 4.27
CA VAL A 150 9.97 -10.93 4.17
C VAL A 150 9.96 -9.50 4.72
N TRP A 151 8.83 -8.80 4.63
CA TRP A 151 8.71 -7.39 4.97
C TRP A 151 8.26 -7.14 6.41
N LYS A 152 7.73 -8.16 7.08
CA LYS A 152 7.20 -8.03 8.46
C LYS A 152 8.27 -7.66 9.48
N GLN A 153 9.53 -7.93 9.20
CA GLN A 153 10.63 -7.57 10.09
C GLN A 153 11.04 -6.10 9.98
N THR A 154 10.43 -5.37 9.03
CA THR A 154 10.73 -3.97 8.78
C THR A 154 9.45 -3.16 8.91
N LEU A 155 9.41 -2.22 9.85
CA LEU A 155 8.26 -1.33 10.01
C LEU A 155 8.04 -0.50 8.74
N GLY A 156 6.78 -0.32 8.39
CA GLY A 156 6.39 0.48 7.25
C GLY A 156 5.96 -0.33 6.03
N SER A 157 5.92 -1.66 6.10
CA SER A 157 5.34 -2.46 5.01
C SER A 157 3.87 -2.17 4.79
N MET A 158 3.20 -1.56 5.75
CA MET A 158 1.86 -1.01 5.61
C MET A 158 1.88 0.48 5.95
N MET A 159 1.31 1.31 5.07
CA MET A 159 1.16 2.75 5.28
C MET A 159 -0.30 3.16 5.12
N TYR A 160 -0.71 4.17 5.89
CA TYR A 160 -2.11 4.60 5.94
C TYR A 160 -2.20 6.05 6.44
N TRP A 161 -3.33 6.70 6.18
CA TRP A 161 -3.61 8.03 6.73
C TRP A 161 -3.99 7.92 8.21
N ILE A 162 -3.35 8.71 9.03
CA ILE A 162 -3.59 8.76 10.48
C ILE A 162 -4.95 9.37 10.78
#